data_0a370c4632a699b605aa8d7c82c50995
#
_entry.id   0a370c4632a699b605aa8d7c82c50995
#
_cell.length_a   1.000
_cell.length_b   1.000
_cell.length_c   1.000
_cell.angle_alpha   90.00
_cell.angle_beta   90.00
_cell.angle_gamma   90.00
#
_symmetry.space_group_name_H-M   'P 1'
#
loop_
_entity.id
_entity.type
_entity.pdbx_description
1 polymer ?
#
loop_
_entity_poly.entity_id
_entity_poly.type
_entity_poly.pdbx_seq_one_letter_code
_entity_poly.pdbx_strand_id
1 'polypeptide(L)'
;MAGQKCLKKKQESVREYDQIVKTVCQECLVGCGLKFFKHNGQVVDIAGDEDHPINKGSVCPRGAKIVQKLYNNDDMLAQYAVIKKGFNDTDQRVSWDEGIDYVADKLEEIRKEYGKDALT
;
A
#
# COMPACT_ATOMS: atom_id res chain seq x y z
N MET A 1 -8.99 -35.81 10.05
CA MET A 1 -8.69 -35.59 8.61
C MET A 1 -9.79 -34.79 7.91
N ALA A 2 -10.09 -33.58 8.38
CA ALA A 2 -11.19 -32.74 7.82
C ALA A 2 -10.70 -31.36 7.30
N GLY A 3 -9.40 -31.11 7.28
CA GLY A 3 -8.85 -29.78 6.96
C GLY A 3 -8.52 -29.48 5.48
N GLN A 4 -8.53 -30.49 4.61
CA GLN A 4 -8.05 -30.31 3.23
C GLN A 4 -9.13 -29.96 2.19
N LYS A 5 -10.42 -30.06 2.54
CA LYS A 5 -11.52 -29.77 1.59
C LYS A 5 -11.88 -28.30 1.43
N CYS A 6 -11.48 -27.43 2.38
CA CYS A 6 -11.84 -26.00 2.33
C CYS A 6 -10.97 -25.17 1.39
N LEU A 7 -9.73 -25.60 1.12
CA LEU A 7 -8.77 -24.86 0.31
C LEU A 7 -8.92 -25.02 -1.21
N LYS A 8 -9.53 -26.12 -1.67
CA LYS A 8 -9.69 -26.39 -3.12
C LYS A 8 -10.84 -25.62 -3.80
N LYS A 9 -11.82 -25.10 -3.05
CA LYS A 9 -12.97 -24.38 -3.64
C LYS A 9 -12.71 -22.90 -3.98
N LYS A 10 -11.58 -22.33 -3.57
CA LYS A 10 -11.26 -20.90 -3.82
C LYS A 10 -10.53 -20.65 -5.14
N GLN A 11 -10.11 -21.68 -5.85
CA GLN A 11 -9.42 -21.55 -7.15
C GLN A 11 -10.35 -21.38 -8.35
N GLU A 12 -11.66 -21.64 -8.19
CA GLU A 12 -12.62 -21.60 -9.31
C GLU A 12 -13.22 -20.22 -9.60
N SER A 13 -12.86 -19.17 -8.86
CA SER A 13 -13.37 -17.80 -9.07
C SER A 13 -12.30 -16.80 -9.54
N VAL A 14 -11.17 -17.27 -10.01
CA VAL A 14 -10.15 -16.37 -10.55
C VAL A 14 -10.66 -15.82 -11.88
N ARG A 15 -10.77 -14.48 -11.96
CA ARG A 15 -11.11 -13.79 -13.20
C ARG A 15 -10.07 -14.12 -14.26
N GLU A 16 -10.43 -14.03 -15.54
CA GLU A 16 -9.48 -14.21 -16.64
C GLU A 16 -8.26 -13.31 -16.44
N TYR A 17 -7.07 -13.89 -16.53
CA TYR A 17 -5.80 -13.18 -16.33
C TYR A 17 -4.75 -13.65 -17.35
N ASP A 18 -3.85 -12.75 -17.69
CA ASP A 18 -2.73 -12.99 -18.62
C ASP A 18 -1.36 -13.06 -17.90
N GLN A 19 -1.27 -12.52 -16.69
CA GLN A 19 -0.01 -12.47 -15.93
C GLN A 19 -0.25 -12.65 -14.42
N ILE A 20 0.69 -13.35 -13.76
CA ILE A 20 0.77 -13.43 -12.29
C ILE A 20 2.03 -12.72 -11.83
N VAL A 21 1.90 -11.80 -10.87
CA VAL A 21 3.02 -11.09 -10.25
C VAL A 21 3.05 -11.41 -8.75
N LYS A 22 4.16 -11.95 -8.27
CA LYS A 22 4.40 -12.15 -6.84
C LYS A 22 4.85 -10.83 -6.20
N THR A 23 4.27 -10.49 -5.04
CA THR A 23 4.57 -9.27 -4.31
C THR A 23 4.40 -9.47 -2.80
N VAL A 24 4.70 -8.45 -2.03
CA VAL A 24 4.55 -8.46 -0.56
C VAL A 24 3.48 -7.45 -0.15
N CYS A 25 2.59 -7.87 0.75
CA CYS A 25 1.55 -7.03 1.32
C CYS A 25 2.15 -5.96 2.24
N GLN A 26 1.75 -4.71 2.05
CA GLN A 26 2.21 -3.57 2.85
C GLN A 26 1.12 -3.01 3.81
N GLU A 27 -0.01 -3.72 3.97
CA GLU A 27 -1.12 -3.25 4.83
C GLU A 27 -0.81 -3.38 6.34
N CYS A 28 0.24 -4.11 6.71
CA CYS A 28 0.73 -4.21 8.09
C CYS A 28 2.18 -4.74 8.10
N LEU A 29 2.78 -4.80 9.29
CA LEU A 29 4.18 -5.20 9.48
C LEU A 29 4.47 -6.69 9.20
N VAL A 30 3.46 -7.52 8.98
CA VAL A 30 3.63 -8.97 8.78
C VAL A 30 4.32 -9.31 7.46
N GLY A 31 4.11 -8.52 6.41
CA GLY A 31 4.77 -8.73 5.12
C GLY A 31 4.34 -10.03 4.41
N CYS A 32 3.04 -10.33 4.37
CA CYS A 32 2.51 -11.53 3.71
C CYS A 32 2.80 -11.54 2.21
N GLY A 33 3.19 -12.68 1.65
CA GLY A 33 3.34 -12.88 0.22
C GLY A 33 1.99 -12.94 -0.49
N LEU A 34 1.87 -12.20 -1.58
CA LEU A 34 0.68 -12.13 -2.42
C LEU A 34 1.00 -12.47 -3.87
N LYS A 35 0.00 -13.02 -4.57
CA LYS A 35 -0.04 -13.16 -6.02
C LYS A 35 -1.09 -12.22 -6.57
N PHE A 36 -0.69 -11.31 -7.43
CA PHE A 36 -1.57 -10.43 -8.19
C PHE A 36 -1.84 -11.05 -9.54
N PHE A 37 -3.09 -11.28 -9.85
CA PHE A 37 -3.54 -11.71 -11.16
C PHE A 37 -3.85 -10.47 -12.00
N LYS A 38 -3.14 -10.29 -13.11
CA LYS A 38 -3.30 -9.14 -13.99
C LYS A 38 -4.00 -9.55 -15.27
N HIS A 39 -4.83 -8.68 -15.79
CA HIS A 39 -5.43 -8.76 -17.11
C HIS A 39 -5.35 -7.39 -17.78
N ASN A 40 -4.79 -7.33 -19.00
CA ASN A 40 -4.58 -6.09 -19.73
C ASN A 40 -3.88 -5.00 -18.89
N GLY A 41 -2.88 -5.38 -18.10
CA GLY A 41 -2.10 -4.46 -17.27
C GLY A 41 -2.74 -4.09 -15.92
N GLN A 42 -3.98 -4.43 -15.67
CA GLN A 42 -4.68 -4.16 -14.42
C GLN A 42 -4.73 -5.38 -13.51
N VAL A 43 -4.65 -5.18 -12.19
CA VAL A 43 -4.82 -6.25 -11.22
C VAL A 43 -6.32 -6.56 -11.07
N VAL A 44 -6.73 -7.76 -11.45
CA VAL A 44 -8.14 -8.18 -11.43
C VAL A 44 -8.48 -9.04 -10.22
N ASP A 45 -7.48 -9.71 -9.62
CA ASP A 45 -7.67 -10.55 -8.44
C ASP A 45 -6.39 -10.68 -7.61
N ILE A 46 -6.53 -11.14 -6.36
CA ILE A 46 -5.43 -11.36 -5.42
C ILE A 46 -5.59 -12.71 -4.72
N ALA A 47 -4.49 -13.43 -4.57
CA ALA A 47 -4.39 -14.58 -3.68
C ALA A 47 -3.13 -14.50 -2.82
N GLY A 48 -3.08 -15.29 -1.75
CA GLY A 48 -1.85 -15.50 -1.00
C GLY A 48 -0.86 -16.36 -1.80
N ASP A 49 0.43 -16.10 -1.63
CA ASP A 49 1.47 -16.94 -2.18
C ASP A 49 1.71 -18.15 -1.26
N GLU A 50 1.43 -19.35 -1.75
CA GLU A 50 1.57 -20.59 -1.00
C GLU A 50 3.05 -20.91 -0.68
N ASP A 51 3.96 -20.43 -1.52
CA ASP A 51 5.40 -20.64 -1.34
C ASP A 51 6.01 -19.65 -0.32
N HIS A 52 5.24 -18.63 0.08
CA HIS A 52 5.77 -17.62 1.00
C HIS A 52 5.84 -18.17 2.44
N PRO A 53 7.00 -18.05 3.13
CA PRO A 53 7.26 -18.71 4.41
C PRO A 53 6.35 -18.24 5.55
N ILE A 54 5.87 -17.00 5.51
CA ILE A 54 5.09 -16.41 6.60
C ILE A 54 3.60 -16.81 6.50
N ASN A 55 2.93 -16.52 5.40
CA ASN A 55 1.48 -16.67 5.29
C ASN A 55 1.02 -17.95 4.56
N LYS A 56 1.92 -18.64 3.84
CA LYS A 56 1.64 -19.94 3.19
C LYS A 56 0.29 -19.96 2.45
N GLY A 57 0.04 -18.94 1.65
CA GLY A 57 -1.19 -18.81 0.87
C GLY A 57 -2.39 -18.18 1.60
N SER A 58 -2.29 -17.87 2.89
CA SER A 58 -3.37 -17.20 3.63
C SER A 58 -3.37 -15.69 3.36
N VAL A 59 -4.57 -15.11 3.22
CA VAL A 59 -4.77 -13.66 3.06
C VAL A 59 -5.81 -13.18 4.07
N CYS A 60 -5.48 -12.14 4.82
CA CYS A 60 -6.43 -11.50 5.73
C CYS A 60 -7.38 -10.55 4.97
N PRO A 61 -8.50 -10.12 5.57
CA PRO A 61 -9.45 -9.22 4.91
C PRO A 61 -8.84 -7.89 4.43
N ARG A 62 -7.81 -7.37 5.11
CA ARG A 62 -7.11 -6.15 4.67
C ARG A 62 -6.37 -6.38 3.36
N GLY A 63 -5.56 -7.44 3.28
CA GLY A 63 -4.85 -7.80 2.05
C GLY A 63 -5.80 -8.12 0.89
N ALA A 64 -6.92 -8.80 1.15
CA ALA A 64 -7.91 -9.13 0.13
C ALA A 64 -8.60 -7.89 -0.50
N LYS A 65 -8.61 -6.75 0.20
CA LYS A 65 -9.22 -5.49 -0.29
C LYS A 65 -8.26 -4.58 -1.07
N ILE A 66 -6.99 -4.97 -1.26
CA ILE A 66 -6.00 -4.12 -1.94
C ILE A 66 -6.45 -3.73 -3.35
N VAL A 67 -7.06 -4.65 -4.13
CA VAL A 67 -7.56 -4.31 -5.48
C VAL A 67 -8.62 -3.22 -5.43
N GLN A 68 -9.56 -3.31 -4.48
CA GLN A 68 -10.58 -2.27 -4.32
C GLN A 68 -9.95 -0.93 -3.93
N LYS A 69 -8.92 -0.95 -3.07
CA LYS A 69 -8.20 0.24 -2.66
C LYS A 69 -7.41 0.87 -3.81
N LEU A 70 -6.88 0.06 -4.73
CA LEU A 70 -6.12 0.57 -5.88
C LEU A 70 -7.00 1.27 -6.93
N TYR A 71 -8.24 0.78 -7.13
CA TYR A 71 -9.04 1.23 -8.28
C TYR A 71 -10.34 1.95 -7.92
N ASN A 72 -10.81 1.89 -6.67
CA ASN A 72 -12.09 2.47 -6.28
C ASN A 72 -11.97 3.66 -5.31
N ASN A 73 -10.76 4.21 -5.13
CA ASN A 73 -10.50 5.19 -4.07
C ASN A 73 -9.81 6.46 -4.57
N ASP A 74 -10.25 7.03 -5.68
CA ASP A 74 -9.74 8.32 -6.14
C ASP A 74 -9.86 9.40 -5.05
N ASP A 75 -10.92 9.33 -4.22
CA ASP A 75 -11.15 10.26 -3.10
C ASP A 75 -10.27 9.97 -1.86
N MET A 76 -9.67 8.78 -1.76
CA MET A 76 -8.85 8.38 -0.59
C MET A 76 -7.34 8.51 -0.82
N LEU A 77 -6.91 8.70 -2.06
CA LEU A 77 -5.52 8.94 -2.39
C LEU A 77 -5.26 10.45 -2.37
N ALA A 78 -4.23 10.86 -1.63
CA ALA A 78 -3.82 12.26 -1.61
C ALA A 78 -3.35 12.70 -3.00
N GLN A 79 -4.14 13.53 -3.66
CA GLN A 79 -3.89 14.02 -5.01
C GLN A 79 -2.94 15.23 -5.03
N TYR A 80 -2.80 15.91 -3.90
CA TYR A 80 -1.99 17.10 -3.71
C TYR A 80 -1.43 17.13 -2.28
N ALA A 81 -0.34 17.84 -2.08
CA ALA A 81 0.17 18.13 -0.76
C ALA A 81 -0.61 19.29 -0.11
N VAL A 82 -0.63 19.31 1.22
CA VAL A 82 -1.23 20.39 2.00
C VAL A 82 -0.19 20.94 2.96
N ILE A 83 0.07 22.25 2.89
CA ILE A 83 0.95 22.94 3.83
C ILE A 83 0.08 23.72 4.82
N LYS A 84 0.34 23.51 6.12
CA LYS A 84 -0.26 24.26 7.22
C LYS A 84 0.85 24.82 8.10
N LYS A 85 0.98 26.15 8.16
CA LYS A 85 2.08 26.83 8.88
C LYS A 85 1.83 26.98 10.38
N GLY A 86 0.57 26.95 10.81
CA GLY A 86 0.19 27.09 12.21
C GLY A 86 -1.15 26.40 12.52
N PHE A 87 -1.46 26.21 13.80
CA PHE A 87 -2.66 25.48 14.22
C PHE A 87 -3.96 26.11 13.71
N ASN A 88 -4.01 27.46 13.62
CA ASN A 88 -5.18 28.21 13.17
C ASN A 88 -5.11 28.68 11.72
N ASP A 89 -4.06 28.32 10.99
CA ASP A 89 -3.91 28.71 9.59
C ASP A 89 -4.80 27.88 8.66
N THR A 90 -5.14 28.47 7.53
CA THR A 90 -5.89 27.76 6.49
C THR A 90 -4.97 26.79 5.74
N ASP A 91 -5.51 25.65 5.38
CA ASP A 91 -4.81 24.63 4.58
C ASP A 91 -4.53 25.18 3.19
N GLN A 92 -3.27 25.18 2.77
CA GLN A 92 -2.83 25.58 1.43
C GLN A 92 -2.54 24.32 0.61
N ARG A 93 -3.30 24.11 -0.46
CA ARG A 93 -3.03 23.05 -1.43
C ARG A 93 -1.87 23.47 -2.32
N VAL A 94 -0.87 22.61 -2.43
CA VAL A 94 0.35 22.81 -3.22
C VAL A 94 0.64 21.59 -4.07
N SER A 95 1.55 21.73 -5.04
CA SER A 95 2.08 20.58 -5.78
C SER A 95 2.88 19.64 -4.87
N TRP A 96 3.12 18.42 -5.31
CA TRP A 96 3.97 17.47 -4.56
C TRP A 96 5.41 17.98 -4.45
N ASP A 97 5.96 18.57 -5.52
CA ASP A 97 7.33 19.10 -5.53
C ASP A 97 7.48 20.23 -4.50
N GLU A 98 6.56 21.19 -4.51
CA GLU A 98 6.54 22.30 -3.54
C GLU A 98 6.36 21.79 -2.10
N GLY A 99 5.53 20.78 -1.89
CA GLY A 99 5.33 20.17 -0.57
C GLY A 99 6.58 19.45 -0.07
N ILE A 100 7.28 18.74 -0.93
CA ILE A 100 8.54 18.05 -0.61
C ILE A 100 9.64 19.04 -0.31
N ASP A 101 9.80 20.08 -1.13
CA ASP A 101 10.80 21.14 -0.92
C ASP A 101 10.57 21.84 0.42
N TYR A 102 9.33 22.18 0.74
CA TYR A 102 8.98 22.77 2.04
C TYR A 102 9.37 21.88 3.23
N VAL A 103 9.13 20.58 3.14
CA VAL A 103 9.52 19.63 4.20
C VAL A 103 11.05 19.53 4.28
N ALA A 104 11.75 19.45 3.15
CA ALA A 104 13.20 19.38 3.10
C ALA A 104 13.86 20.62 3.74
N ASP A 105 13.37 21.82 3.41
CA ASP A 105 13.85 23.07 3.99
C ASP A 105 13.65 23.11 5.52
N LYS A 106 12.48 22.66 6.00
CA LYS A 106 12.21 22.59 7.44
C LYS A 106 13.09 21.59 8.18
N LEU A 107 13.36 20.45 7.57
CA LEU A 107 14.29 19.47 8.14
C LEU A 107 15.73 20.00 8.18
N GLU A 108 16.16 20.75 7.15
CA GLU A 108 17.47 21.41 7.15
C GLU A 108 17.57 22.51 8.22
N GLU A 109 16.53 23.32 8.41
CA GLU A 109 16.46 24.33 9.47
C GLU A 109 16.66 23.67 10.84
N ILE A 110 15.89 22.64 11.15
CA ILE A 110 15.98 21.89 12.41
C ILE A 110 17.39 21.29 12.59
N ARG A 111 17.94 20.70 11.55
CA ARG A 111 19.29 20.13 11.59
C ARG A 111 20.38 21.19 11.85
N LYS A 112 20.24 22.39 11.27
CA LYS A 112 21.17 23.50 11.50
C LYS A 112 21.05 24.05 12.90
N GLU A 113 19.85 24.14 13.46
CA GLU A 113 19.58 24.70 14.77
C GLU A 113 19.94 23.75 15.93
N TYR A 114 19.56 22.48 15.81
CA TYR A 114 19.65 21.49 16.90
C TYR A 114 20.69 20.37 16.66
N GLY A 115 21.36 20.37 15.51
CA GLY A 115 22.37 19.37 15.17
C GLY A 115 21.83 18.16 14.42
N LYS A 116 22.76 17.27 14.01
CA LYS A 116 22.43 16.09 13.17
C LYS A 116 21.58 15.03 13.88
N ASP A 117 21.60 15.01 15.19
CA ASP A 117 20.90 13.99 16.00
C ASP A 117 19.50 14.46 16.43
N ALA A 118 19.05 15.62 15.97
CA ALA A 118 17.73 16.18 16.27
C ALA A 118 16.57 15.49 15.52
N LEU A 119 16.91 14.75 14.46
CA LEU A 119 15.96 14.00 13.64
C LEU A 119 16.17 12.50 13.87
N THR A 120 15.30 11.88 14.64
CA THR A 120 15.32 10.43 14.97
C THR A 120 14.01 9.76 14.60
#